data_8b0bfb632ce53e4e60a7e4be9aa1b4ab
#
_entry.id   8b0bfb632ce53e4e60a7e4be9aa1b4ab
#
_cell.length_a   1.000
_cell.length_b   1.000
_cell.length_c   1.000
_cell.angle_alpha   90.00
_cell.angle_beta   90.00
_cell.angle_gamma   90.00
#
_symmetry.space_group_name_H-M   'P 1'
#
loop_
_entity.id
_entity.type
_entity.pdbx_description
1 polymer ?
#
loop_
_entity_poly.entity_id
_entity_poly.type
_entity_poly.pdbx_seq_one_letter_code
_entity_poly.pdbx_strand_id
1 'polypeptide(L)'
;YIDNDHHPLRAKRLMEDGTLSMYEQGIEGKVSTNRQDLPVCYFLAHNFWVLNVEFLCSGRDGQQPWGFMGDKILPYVIDESIDIHHEIDLYIAKEWIKENYTD
;
A
#
# COMPACT_ATOMS: atom_id res chain seq x y z
N TYR A 1 2.79 18.25 -9.99
CA TYR A 1 1.66 17.93 -9.12
C TYR A 1 2.13 17.28 -7.84
N ILE A 2 1.31 17.31 -6.83
CA ILE A 2 1.62 16.76 -5.51
C ILE A 2 0.75 15.51 -5.29
N ASP A 3 1.39 14.40 -4.95
CA ASP A 3 0.72 13.16 -4.62
C ASP A 3 1.25 12.64 -3.28
N ASN A 4 0.55 12.96 -2.21
CA ASN A 4 0.93 12.54 -0.86
C ASN A 4 0.46 11.12 -0.51
N ASP A 5 -0.52 10.60 -1.25
CA ASP A 5 -1.04 9.25 -1.00
C ASP A 5 -0.01 8.17 -1.37
N HIS A 6 0.84 8.46 -2.36
CA HIS A 6 1.92 7.58 -2.79
C HIS A 6 3.28 8.15 -2.38
N HIS A 7 3.35 8.72 -1.19
CA HIS A 7 4.60 9.25 -0.65
C HIS A 7 5.62 8.13 -0.47
N PRO A 8 6.89 8.33 -0.87
CA PRO A 8 7.92 7.27 -0.76
C PRO A 8 8.09 6.68 0.65
N LEU A 9 7.90 7.49 1.69
CA LEU A 9 7.98 7.01 3.07
C LEU A 9 6.85 6.05 3.46
N ARG A 10 5.81 5.97 2.64
CA ARG A 10 4.68 5.05 2.84
C ARG A 10 4.79 3.80 2.00
N ALA A 11 5.77 3.72 1.10
CA ALA A 11 5.96 2.57 0.23
C ALA A 11 6.45 1.35 1.01
N LYS A 12 6.03 0.17 0.57
CA LYS A 12 6.40 -1.11 1.17
C LYS A 12 7.05 -2.01 0.12
N ARG A 13 7.91 -2.92 0.59
CA ARG A 13 8.49 -3.99 -0.23
C ARG A 13 8.13 -5.35 0.34
N LEU A 14 7.99 -6.32 -0.55
CA LEU A 14 7.73 -7.71 -0.15
C LEU A 14 9.05 -8.39 0.19
N MET A 15 9.14 -8.90 1.40
CA MET A 15 10.32 -9.60 1.89
C MET A 15 10.25 -11.08 1.51
N GLU A 16 11.40 -11.78 1.62
CA GLU A 16 11.49 -13.21 1.31
C GLU A 16 10.57 -14.07 2.16
N ASP A 17 10.29 -13.66 3.40
CA ASP A 17 9.40 -14.38 4.30
C ASP A 17 7.91 -14.13 4.02
N GLY A 18 7.58 -13.36 2.98
CA GLY A 18 6.21 -13.05 2.60
C GLY A 18 5.59 -11.86 3.33
N THR A 19 6.34 -11.17 4.17
CA THR A 19 5.86 -9.99 4.88
C THR A 19 6.24 -8.70 4.17
N LEU A 20 5.56 -7.60 4.53
CA LEU A 20 5.88 -6.26 4.04
C LEU A 20 6.80 -5.53 5.01
N SER A 21 7.75 -4.77 4.47
CA SER A 21 8.66 -3.92 5.23
C SER A 21 8.76 -2.55 4.58
N MET A 22 9.36 -1.60 5.28
CA MET A 22 9.58 -0.25 4.74
C MET A 22 10.48 -0.33 3.52
N TYR A 23 10.06 0.31 2.41
CA TYR A 23 10.79 0.25 1.15
C TYR A 23 12.12 1.00 1.20
N GLU A 24 12.14 2.10 1.92
CA GLU A 24 13.25 3.04 1.95
C GLU A 24 14.56 2.44 2.44
N GLN A 25 14.52 1.35 3.18
CA GLN A 25 15.72 0.74 3.76
C GLN A 25 16.51 -0.04 2.72
N GLY A 26 17.76 0.34 2.52
CA GLY A 26 18.71 -0.43 1.74
C GLY A 26 18.65 -0.23 0.23
N ILE A 27 18.15 0.91 -0.23
CA ILE A 27 18.23 1.25 -1.65
C ILE A 27 19.63 1.73 -1.98
N GLU A 28 20.39 0.91 -2.72
CA GLU A 28 21.73 1.26 -3.18
C GLU A 28 21.78 1.22 -4.71
N GLY A 29 22.58 2.12 -5.30
CA GLY A 29 22.82 2.16 -6.73
C GLY A 29 21.92 3.15 -7.49
N LYS A 30 21.99 3.07 -8.80
CA LYS A 30 21.24 3.96 -9.68
C LYS A 30 19.79 3.53 -9.83
N VAL A 31 18.89 4.49 -9.76
CA VAL A 31 17.48 4.26 -10.06
C VAL A 31 17.27 4.34 -11.56
N SER A 32 16.67 3.29 -12.13
CA SER A 32 16.36 3.25 -13.56
C SER A 32 15.29 4.26 -13.93
N THR A 33 15.43 4.84 -15.14
CA THR A 33 14.37 5.67 -15.72
C THR A 33 13.29 4.85 -16.41
N ASN A 34 13.54 3.56 -16.65
CA ASN A 34 12.58 2.63 -17.25
C ASN A 34 11.68 2.04 -16.20
N ARG A 35 10.37 2.18 -16.37
CA ARG A 35 9.38 1.67 -15.44
C ARG A 35 9.53 0.16 -15.17
N GLN A 36 9.85 -0.62 -16.20
CA GLN A 36 9.97 -2.08 -16.11
C GLN A 36 11.19 -2.54 -15.33
N ASP A 37 12.22 -1.71 -15.23
CA ASP A 37 13.47 -2.03 -14.54
C ASP A 37 13.41 -1.68 -13.05
N LEU A 38 12.37 -0.98 -12.61
CA LEU A 38 12.21 -0.62 -11.21
C LEU A 38 11.71 -1.80 -10.40
N PRO A 39 12.25 -2.01 -9.18
CA PRO A 39 11.71 -3.02 -8.28
C PRO A 39 10.24 -2.72 -7.96
N VAL A 40 9.46 -3.77 -7.75
CA VAL A 40 8.05 -3.62 -7.38
C VAL A 40 7.96 -3.02 -5.99
N CYS A 41 7.14 -1.98 -5.85
CA CYS A 41 6.79 -1.43 -4.54
C CYS A 41 5.28 -1.49 -4.34
N TYR A 42 4.88 -1.54 -3.07
CA TYR A 42 3.49 -1.70 -2.68
C TYR A 42 3.04 -0.53 -1.82
N PHE A 43 1.80 -0.15 -1.96
CA PHE A 43 1.15 0.82 -1.09
C PHE A 43 -0.06 0.18 -0.44
N LEU A 44 -0.30 0.50 0.81
CA LEU A 44 -1.45 -0.03 1.53
C LEU A 44 -2.74 0.62 1.03
N ALA A 45 -3.68 -0.20 0.58
CA ALA A 45 -5.02 0.26 0.26
C ALA A 45 -5.80 0.47 1.56
N HIS A 46 -6.70 1.45 1.55
CA HIS A 46 -7.49 1.79 2.73
C HIS A 46 -8.89 1.16 2.71
N ASN A 47 -9.04 0.02 2.03
CA ASN A 47 -10.32 -0.66 1.91
C ASN A 47 -10.72 -1.33 3.22
N PHE A 48 -9.82 -2.15 3.76
CA PHE A 48 -9.98 -2.77 5.08
C PHE A 48 -8.65 -3.34 5.55
N TRP A 49 -8.53 -3.55 6.86
CA TRP A 49 -7.37 -4.19 7.49
C TRP A 49 -7.83 -5.20 8.52
N VAL A 50 -7.07 -6.27 8.68
CA VAL A 50 -7.25 -7.23 9.77
C VAL A 50 -6.12 -7.00 10.78
N LEU A 51 -6.47 -6.65 12.00
CA LEU A 51 -5.52 -6.22 13.02
C LEU A 51 -5.44 -7.21 14.17
N ASN A 52 -4.24 -7.33 14.74
CA ASN A 52 -4.02 -8.15 15.94
C ASN A 52 -4.42 -7.33 17.18
N VAL A 53 -5.43 -7.78 17.91
CA VAL A 53 -5.96 -7.06 19.07
C VAL A 53 -4.94 -6.98 20.21
N GLU A 54 -4.16 -8.04 20.42
CA GLU A 54 -3.11 -8.02 21.45
C GLU A 54 -2.09 -6.93 21.19
N PHE A 55 -1.68 -6.78 19.94
CA PHE A 55 -0.75 -5.73 19.57
C PHE A 55 -1.37 -4.34 19.77
N LEU A 56 -2.63 -4.15 19.37
CA LEU A 56 -3.35 -2.89 19.57
C LEU A 56 -3.39 -2.46 21.02
N CYS A 57 -3.58 -3.41 21.92
CA CYS A 57 -3.71 -3.14 23.36
C CYS A 57 -2.35 -3.07 24.07
N SER A 58 -1.26 -3.40 23.39
CA SER A 58 0.07 -3.49 24.01
C SER A 58 0.74 -2.13 24.23
N GLY A 59 0.29 -1.10 23.54
CA GLY A 59 0.94 0.22 23.54
C GLY A 59 2.24 0.28 22.75
N ARG A 60 2.61 -0.80 22.03
CA ARG A 60 3.79 -0.82 21.18
C ARG A 60 3.50 -0.19 19.82
N ASP A 61 4.53 0.35 19.20
CA ASP A 61 4.48 0.91 17.86
C ASP A 61 5.12 -0.06 16.86
N GLY A 62 4.44 -0.28 15.75
CA GLY A 62 4.96 -1.09 14.65
C GLY A 62 5.55 -0.23 13.54
N GLN A 63 5.41 -0.69 12.30
CA GLN A 63 5.91 0.01 11.13
C GLN A 63 5.18 1.33 10.90
N GLN A 64 5.96 2.36 10.59
CA GLN A 64 5.38 3.66 10.23
C GLN A 64 4.78 3.63 8.81
N PRO A 65 3.81 4.50 8.51
CA PRO A 65 3.21 5.51 9.38
C PRO A 65 2.11 4.98 10.31
N TRP A 66 1.61 3.77 10.05
CA TRP A 66 0.49 3.21 10.79
C TRP A 66 0.98 2.17 11.80
N GLY A 67 1.57 2.66 12.89
CA GLY A 67 2.20 1.80 13.90
C GLY A 67 1.27 0.76 14.53
N PHE A 68 -0.05 1.01 14.53
CA PHE A 68 -1.03 0.09 15.08
C PHE A 68 -1.14 -1.23 14.31
N MET A 69 -0.62 -1.29 13.09
CA MET A 69 -0.66 -2.50 12.26
C MET A 69 0.39 -3.54 12.67
N GLY A 70 1.35 -3.15 13.51
CA GLY A 70 2.40 -4.05 13.97
C GLY A 70 3.63 -4.07 13.07
N ASP A 71 4.59 -4.92 13.43
CA ASP A 71 5.84 -5.07 12.70
C ASP A 71 5.73 -6.08 11.55
N LYS A 72 4.92 -7.11 11.71
CA LYS A 72 4.69 -8.16 10.73
C LYS A 72 3.40 -7.91 9.99
N ILE A 73 3.51 -7.45 8.75
CA ILE A 73 2.36 -7.13 7.92
C ILE A 73 2.30 -8.16 6.78
N LEU A 74 1.20 -8.92 6.74
CA LEU A 74 0.95 -9.88 5.67
C LEU A 74 0.12 -9.22 4.59
N PRO A 75 0.58 -9.21 3.32
CA PRO A 75 -0.16 -8.59 2.25
C PRO A 75 -1.25 -9.49 1.68
N TYR A 76 -2.31 -8.87 1.24
CA TYR A 76 -3.25 -9.41 0.27
C TYR A 76 -3.21 -8.47 -0.93
N VAL A 77 -2.54 -8.90 -2.00
CA VAL A 77 -2.27 -8.04 -3.15
C VAL A 77 -3.52 -7.93 -4.02
N ILE A 78 -3.89 -6.70 -4.36
CA ILE A 78 -4.97 -6.41 -5.29
C ILE A 78 -4.42 -5.57 -6.44
N ASP A 79 -5.01 -5.71 -7.62
CA ASP A 79 -4.55 -5.02 -8.82
C ASP A 79 -4.91 -3.55 -8.81
N GLU A 80 -6.06 -3.21 -8.26
CA GLU A 80 -6.59 -1.85 -8.27
C GLU A 80 -7.24 -1.50 -6.94
N SER A 81 -7.02 -0.26 -6.51
CA SER A 81 -7.71 0.32 -5.37
C SER A 81 -8.14 1.73 -5.74
N ILE A 82 -9.42 2.02 -5.55
CA ILE A 82 -9.99 3.34 -5.83
C ILE A 82 -10.41 3.97 -4.51
N ASP A 83 -9.72 5.05 -4.15
CA ASP A 83 -10.00 5.83 -2.96
C ASP A 83 -10.76 7.08 -3.37
N ILE A 84 -11.95 7.27 -2.83
CA ILE A 84 -12.85 8.34 -3.26
C ILE A 84 -12.66 9.56 -2.37
N HIS A 85 -11.95 10.56 -2.90
CA HIS A 85 -11.74 11.86 -2.26
C HIS A 85 -12.44 12.99 -3.02
N HIS A 86 -12.59 12.83 -4.32
CA HIS A 86 -13.13 13.85 -5.22
C HIS A 86 -14.20 13.25 -6.13
N GLU A 87 -14.98 14.12 -6.75
CA GLU A 87 -16.05 13.69 -7.65
C GLU A 87 -15.54 12.85 -8.82
N ILE A 88 -14.35 13.16 -9.34
CA ILE A 88 -13.75 12.39 -10.42
C ILE A 88 -13.48 10.93 -10.00
N ASP A 89 -13.11 10.70 -8.75
CA ASP A 89 -12.87 9.35 -8.24
C ASP A 89 -14.15 8.52 -8.27
N LEU A 90 -15.29 9.16 -8.04
CA LEU A 90 -16.58 8.51 -8.11
C LEU A 90 -16.90 8.04 -9.54
N TYR A 91 -16.58 8.86 -10.55
CA TYR A 91 -16.74 8.45 -11.95
C TYR A 91 -15.83 7.29 -12.33
N ILE A 92 -14.58 7.32 -11.85
CA ILE A 92 -13.64 6.21 -12.06
C ILE A 92 -14.17 4.93 -11.43
N ALA A 93 -14.69 5.01 -10.21
CA ALA A 93 -15.29 3.86 -9.52
C ALA A 93 -16.50 3.30 -10.28
N LYS A 94 -17.35 4.17 -10.79
CA LYS A 94 -18.52 3.76 -11.59
C LYS A 94 -18.12 3.02 -12.85
N GLU A 95 -17.13 3.52 -13.58
CA GLU A 95 -16.64 2.86 -14.79
C GLU A 95 -16.00 1.50 -14.46
N TRP A 96 -15.24 1.44 -13.37
CA TRP A 96 -14.63 0.19 -12.91
C TRP A 96 -15.70 -0.87 -12.60
N ILE A 97 -16.78 -0.47 -11.94
CA ILE A 97 -17.92 -1.37 -11.63
C ILE A 97 -18.57 -1.88 -12.89
N LYS A 98 -18.78 -1.03 -13.89
CA LYS A 98 -19.35 -1.44 -15.18
C LYS A 98 -18.50 -2.50 -15.87
N GLU A 99 -17.18 -2.36 -15.83
CA GLU A 99 -16.28 -3.28 -16.50
C GLU A 99 -16.13 -4.62 -15.76
N ASN A 100 -16.25 -4.63 -14.43
CA ASN A 100 -15.95 -5.79 -13.61
C ASN A 100 -17.19 -6.50 -13.04
N TYR A 101 -18.34 -5.81 -12.96
CA TYR A 101 -19.59 -6.35 -12.43
C TYR A 101 -20.74 -6.14 -13.43
N THR A 102 -20.52 -6.53 -14.67
CA THR A 102 -21.58 -6.52 -15.68
C THR A 102 -22.36 -7.83 -15.63
N ASP A 103 -23.65 -7.71 -15.51
CA ASP A 103 -24.57 -8.85 -15.64
C ASP A 103 -24.74 -9.28 -17.11
#